data_6a225108272b35b6af6b45c775ddfb83
#
_entry.id   6a225108272b35b6af6b45c775ddfb83
#
_cell.length_a   1.000
_cell.length_b   1.000
_cell.length_c   1.000
_cell.angle_alpha   90.00
_cell.angle_beta   90.00
_cell.angle_gamma   90.00
#
_symmetry.space_group_name_H-M   'P 1'
#
loop_
_entity.id
_entity.type
_entity.pdbx_description
1 polymer ?
#
loop_
_entity_poly.entity_id
_entity_poly.type
_entity_poly.pdbx_seq_one_letter_code
_entity_poly.pdbx_strand_id
1 'polypeptide(L)'
;MPRYLAKAAALFVLPGCFGPGSILLTQQSHAPGSQAVPTPEKAVSLAEEGRCRESIAGLKHAMTVTTVAAEVRKQAGVLGVRCSLAMDDREVTNEFIRALTKQFPKDPDVLFVIVHAYSDLSTRTAQDLGREAPQSIAAHKLNAEALEMQGKWEPAQHEYEAIIQKDPNVRGIHFLLGRLFLSRPDAGPEAAEHARQEFLKEITIDPSNAGAHYVLGELARRDEKCEEAILQFSEAIKFNPSFAEAYLGEGLCLVNLKKYEEAVPPLRTAERLTPGNPEVHHTLATALQRSGHKEEAEKEFSIHRSLTSGQGSESPQ
;
A
#
# COMPACT_ATOMS: atom_id res chain seq x y z
N MET A 1 -11.42 -42.95 26.87
CA MET A 1 -10.69 -43.97 27.64
C MET A 1 -9.48 -44.39 26.84
N PRO A 2 -8.27 -44.68 27.41
CA PRO A 2 -7.71 -44.39 28.73
C PRO A 2 -6.54 -43.40 28.68
N ARG A 3 -6.24 -42.57 29.64
CA ARG A 3 -5.56 -42.69 30.93
C ARG A 3 -4.15 -43.31 30.86
N TYR A 4 -3.15 -42.54 31.32
CA TYR A 4 -2.11 -42.88 32.30
C TYR A 4 -1.06 -41.79 32.28
N LEU A 5 -0.71 -41.13 33.27
CA LEU A 5 -0.36 -41.23 34.68
C LEU A 5 1.01 -40.53 34.92
N ALA A 6 0.97 -39.69 35.89
CA ALA A 6 2.09 -38.99 36.53
C ALA A 6 3.14 -39.97 37.14
N LYS A 7 4.37 -39.52 37.27
CA LYS A 7 5.25 -39.95 38.35
C LYS A 7 6.07 -38.76 38.90
N ALA A 8 5.84 -38.56 40.17
CA ALA A 8 6.59 -37.67 41.04
C ALA A 8 7.70 -38.44 41.78
N ALA A 9 8.58 -37.67 42.46
CA ALA A 9 9.44 -37.97 43.59
C ALA A 9 10.77 -38.68 43.25
N ALA A 10 11.91 -38.25 43.80
CA ALA A 10 12.19 -38.17 45.21
C ALA A 10 13.41 -37.34 45.56
N LEU A 11 13.35 -36.69 46.69
CA LEU A 11 14.44 -36.10 47.43
C LEU A 11 15.50 -37.16 47.84
N PHE A 12 16.78 -36.78 47.81
CA PHE A 12 17.78 -37.35 48.68
C PHE A 12 18.61 -36.22 49.32
N VAL A 13 18.40 -36.04 50.58
CA VAL A 13 19.23 -35.28 51.52
C VAL A 13 20.18 -36.28 52.19
N LEU A 14 21.45 -36.02 52.20
CA LEU A 14 22.36 -36.50 53.25
C LEU A 14 23.44 -35.46 53.57
N PRO A 15 23.86 -35.32 54.83
CA PRO A 15 24.65 -34.24 55.35
C PRO A 15 26.11 -34.61 55.55
N GLY A 16 26.93 -33.59 55.69
CA GLY A 16 28.08 -33.73 56.61
C GLY A 16 29.41 -33.23 56.10
N CYS A 17 29.92 -32.35 56.88
CA CYS A 17 31.23 -32.13 57.40
C CYS A 17 32.03 -30.89 56.93
N PHE A 18 32.05 -29.95 57.84
CA PHE A 18 33.06 -29.04 58.36
C PHE A 18 34.44 -28.93 57.69
N GLY A 19 34.82 -27.65 57.44
CA GLY A 19 36.19 -27.16 57.40
C GLY A 19 36.27 -25.67 57.07
N PRO A 20 36.81 -24.78 57.91
CA PRO A 20 36.84 -23.34 57.60
C PRO A 20 38.09 -22.98 56.82
N GLY A 21 37.86 -22.60 55.56
CA GLY A 21 38.87 -21.95 54.73
C GLY A 21 38.33 -20.66 54.21
N SER A 22 38.62 -19.54 54.86
CA SER A 22 38.29 -18.21 54.37
C SER A 22 39.09 -17.91 53.11
N ILE A 23 38.50 -18.18 51.96
CA ILE A 23 38.99 -17.61 50.69
C ILE A 23 38.18 -16.32 50.47
N LEU A 24 38.85 -15.20 50.69
CA LEU A 24 38.41 -13.90 50.26
C LEU A 24 38.29 -13.92 48.69
N LEU A 25 37.13 -14.27 48.17
CA LEU A 25 36.77 -13.97 46.80
C LEU A 25 36.54 -12.45 46.71
N THR A 26 37.56 -11.73 46.29
CA THR A 26 37.40 -10.37 45.79
C THR A 26 36.45 -10.45 44.61
N GLN A 27 35.16 -10.17 44.86
CA GLN A 27 34.23 -9.81 43.81
C GLN A 27 34.74 -8.51 43.18
N GLN A 28 35.49 -8.64 42.08
CA GLN A 28 35.64 -7.55 41.16
C GLN A 28 34.24 -7.28 40.60
N SER A 29 33.56 -6.33 41.19
CA SER A 29 32.42 -5.66 40.59
C SER A 29 32.93 -5.00 39.29
N HIS A 30 32.79 -5.68 38.15
CA HIS A 30 32.86 -5.02 36.87
C HIS A 30 31.67 -4.07 36.85
N ALA A 31 31.87 -2.84 37.27
CA ALA A 31 31.02 -1.74 36.86
C ALA A 31 30.97 -1.78 35.34
N PRO A 32 29.80 -1.65 34.70
CA PRO A 32 29.75 -1.54 33.24
C PRO A 32 30.56 -0.30 32.86
N GLY A 33 31.77 -0.53 32.37
CA GLY A 33 32.61 0.54 31.89
C GLY A 33 31.83 1.31 30.84
N SER A 34 31.68 2.60 31.01
CA SER A 34 31.20 3.53 30.00
C SER A 34 32.08 3.34 28.76
N GLN A 35 31.64 2.51 27.85
CA GLN A 35 32.33 2.34 26.57
C GLN A 35 32.26 3.71 25.88
N ALA A 36 33.42 4.33 25.69
CA ALA A 36 33.52 5.59 24.99
C ALA A 36 32.87 5.43 23.59
N VAL A 37 32.02 6.40 23.20
CA VAL A 37 31.37 6.39 21.90
C VAL A 37 32.44 6.36 20.80
N PRO A 38 32.39 5.40 19.86
CA PRO A 38 33.38 5.31 18.79
C PRO A 38 33.42 6.58 17.93
N THR A 39 34.60 6.94 17.45
CA THR A 39 34.71 8.00 16.43
C THR A 39 33.88 7.65 15.19
N PRO A 40 33.46 8.63 14.37
CA PRO A 40 32.68 8.38 13.16
C PRO A 40 33.29 7.31 12.24
N GLU A 41 34.59 7.38 11.98
CA GLU A 41 35.32 6.44 11.11
C GLU A 41 35.38 5.06 11.72
N LYS A 42 35.62 4.97 13.04
CA LYS A 42 35.62 3.68 13.75
C LYS A 42 34.23 3.05 13.78
N ALA A 43 33.18 3.86 13.95
CA ALA A 43 31.81 3.39 13.93
C ALA A 43 31.42 2.82 12.55
N VAL A 44 31.82 3.48 11.47
CA VAL A 44 31.65 2.99 10.09
C VAL A 44 32.34 1.64 9.92
N SER A 45 33.63 1.54 10.28
CA SER A 45 34.38 0.27 10.19
C SER A 45 33.72 -0.86 10.99
N LEU A 46 33.28 -0.59 12.21
CA LEU A 46 32.56 -1.58 13.04
C LEU A 46 31.25 -2.06 12.38
N ALA A 47 30.51 -1.15 11.77
CA ALA A 47 29.26 -1.47 11.08
C ALA A 47 29.53 -2.32 9.81
N GLU A 48 30.58 -2.02 9.05
CA GLU A 48 31.02 -2.81 7.91
C GLU A 48 31.48 -4.22 8.30
N GLU A 49 32.07 -4.37 9.50
CA GLU A 49 32.40 -5.66 10.10
C GLU A 49 31.19 -6.43 10.65
N GLY A 50 29.97 -5.86 10.56
CA GLY A 50 28.75 -6.43 11.12
C GLY A 50 28.59 -6.27 12.66
N ARG A 51 29.45 -5.50 13.30
CA ARG A 51 29.44 -5.22 14.75
C ARG A 51 28.46 -4.11 15.08
N CYS A 52 27.20 -4.33 14.74
CA CYS A 52 26.15 -3.32 14.74
C CYS A 52 25.90 -2.69 16.12
N ARG A 53 25.86 -3.49 17.20
CA ARG A 53 25.65 -2.97 18.56
C ARG A 53 26.71 -1.98 19.01
N GLU A 54 27.95 -2.22 18.63
CA GLU A 54 29.09 -1.38 19.00
C GLU A 54 29.18 -0.11 18.13
N SER A 55 28.61 -0.16 16.92
CA SER A 55 28.69 0.95 15.96
C SER A 55 27.59 2.00 16.15
N ILE A 56 26.37 1.62 16.58
CA ILE A 56 25.18 2.48 16.54
C ILE A 56 25.38 3.84 17.21
N ALA A 57 25.99 3.89 18.39
CA ALA A 57 26.21 5.14 19.10
C ALA A 57 27.12 6.11 18.33
N GLY A 58 28.20 5.59 17.72
CA GLY A 58 29.11 6.38 16.88
C GLY A 58 28.49 6.79 15.56
N LEU A 59 27.67 5.93 14.93
CA LEU A 59 26.93 6.25 13.71
C LEU A 59 25.92 7.38 13.96
N LYS A 60 25.15 7.33 15.05
CA LYS A 60 24.26 8.44 15.46
C LYS A 60 25.05 9.73 15.68
N HIS A 61 26.17 9.66 16.37
CA HIS A 61 27.03 10.81 16.61
C HIS A 61 27.53 11.39 15.29
N ALA A 62 28.01 10.55 14.35
CA ALA A 62 28.45 10.99 13.03
C ALA A 62 27.39 11.79 12.27
N MET A 63 26.12 11.39 12.36
CA MET A 63 24.98 12.07 11.70
C MET A 63 24.67 13.44 12.31
N THR A 64 25.07 13.73 13.54
CA THR A 64 24.77 14.99 14.24
C THR A 64 25.90 16.01 14.17
N VAL A 65 27.13 15.57 13.95
CA VAL A 65 28.32 16.44 13.96
C VAL A 65 28.56 17.07 12.60
N THR A 66 28.42 18.40 12.52
CA THR A 66 28.53 19.13 11.25
C THR A 66 29.95 19.21 10.68
N THR A 67 30.98 18.98 11.51
CA THR A 67 32.39 18.95 11.07
C THR A 67 32.77 17.63 10.38
N VAL A 68 31.96 16.58 10.51
CA VAL A 68 32.14 15.32 9.78
C VAL A 68 31.79 15.54 8.31
N ALA A 69 32.63 15.04 7.40
CA ALA A 69 32.38 15.15 5.96
C ALA A 69 31.02 14.59 5.56
N ALA A 70 30.34 15.22 4.60
CA ALA A 70 29.00 14.84 4.17
C ALA A 70 28.93 13.37 3.73
N GLU A 71 29.94 12.87 3.03
CA GLU A 71 30.02 11.49 2.57
C GLU A 71 30.09 10.50 3.75
N VAL A 72 30.90 10.80 4.76
CA VAL A 72 30.98 9.97 5.98
C VAL A 72 29.66 9.99 6.74
N ARG A 73 28.97 11.14 6.80
CA ARG A 73 27.62 11.21 7.40
C ARG A 73 26.61 10.38 6.63
N LYS A 74 26.63 10.44 5.28
CA LYS A 74 25.77 9.62 4.43
C LYS A 74 26.02 8.13 4.67
N GLN A 75 27.27 7.71 4.62
CA GLN A 75 27.68 6.32 4.90
C GLN A 75 27.25 5.87 6.31
N ALA A 76 27.48 6.70 7.32
CA ALA A 76 27.05 6.42 8.71
C ALA A 76 25.54 6.25 8.81
N GLY A 77 24.76 7.09 8.14
CA GLY A 77 23.30 6.97 8.11
C GLY A 77 22.83 5.69 7.42
N VAL A 78 23.39 5.37 6.26
CA VAL A 78 23.07 4.14 5.49
C VAL A 78 23.40 2.88 6.30
N LEU A 79 24.59 2.82 6.91
CA LEU A 79 24.99 1.72 7.77
C LEU A 79 24.14 1.66 9.06
N GLY A 80 23.76 2.82 9.59
CA GLY A 80 22.85 2.93 10.72
C GLY A 80 21.49 2.29 10.46
N VAL A 81 20.89 2.55 9.28
CA VAL A 81 19.66 1.88 8.85
C VAL A 81 19.86 0.37 8.76
N ARG A 82 20.92 -0.09 8.09
CA ARG A 82 21.19 -1.53 7.92
C ARG A 82 21.40 -2.22 9.27
N CYS A 83 22.19 -1.63 10.14
CA CYS A 83 22.48 -2.18 11.46
C CYS A 83 21.25 -2.21 12.36
N SER A 84 20.44 -1.16 12.39
CA SER A 84 19.24 -1.13 13.21
C SER A 84 18.18 -2.13 12.73
N LEU A 85 18.02 -2.31 11.42
CA LEU A 85 17.19 -3.37 10.85
C LEU A 85 17.69 -4.76 11.24
N ALA A 86 19.01 -5.01 11.18
CA ALA A 86 19.58 -6.29 11.58
C ALA A 86 19.39 -6.59 13.08
N MET A 87 19.26 -5.56 13.91
CA MET A 87 18.98 -5.67 15.35
C MET A 87 17.50 -5.66 15.70
N ASP A 88 16.60 -5.52 14.71
CA ASP A 88 15.16 -5.34 14.86
C ASP A 88 14.78 -4.11 15.73
N ASP A 89 15.60 -3.08 15.69
CA ASP A 89 15.36 -1.82 16.42
C ASP A 89 14.68 -0.81 15.49
N ARG A 90 13.34 -0.84 15.48
CA ARG A 90 12.50 0.00 14.62
C ARG A 90 12.62 1.50 14.95
N GLU A 91 12.80 1.83 16.22
CA GLU A 91 12.93 3.23 16.65
C GLU A 91 14.22 3.83 16.09
N VAL A 92 15.33 3.15 16.30
CA VAL A 92 16.64 3.56 15.78
C VAL A 92 16.65 3.59 14.25
N THR A 93 15.99 2.63 13.59
CA THR A 93 15.85 2.64 12.12
C THR A 93 15.16 3.92 11.64
N ASN A 94 14.05 4.29 12.28
CA ASN A 94 13.31 5.50 11.93
C ASN A 94 14.08 6.79 12.23
N GLU A 95 14.93 6.80 13.27
CA GLU A 95 15.83 7.95 13.54
C GLU A 95 16.80 8.16 12.38
N PHE A 96 17.49 7.10 11.92
CA PHE A 96 18.42 7.18 10.79
C PHE A 96 17.72 7.57 9.48
N ILE A 97 16.54 6.99 9.18
CA ILE A 97 15.75 7.35 8.01
C ILE A 97 15.41 8.84 8.02
N ARG A 98 14.92 9.37 9.15
CA ARG A 98 14.60 10.81 9.27
C ARG A 98 15.83 11.70 9.07
N ALA A 99 16.96 11.30 9.65
CA ALA A 99 18.21 12.05 9.53
C ALA A 99 18.72 12.06 8.08
N LEU A 100 18.69 10.91 7.39
CA LEU A 100 19.06 10.78 5.98
C LEU A 100 18.13 11.60 5.06
N THR A 101 16.82 11.48 5.23
CA THR A 101 15.83 12.24 4.45
C THR A 101 16.04 13.75 4.59
N LYS A 102 16.38 14.22 5.80
CA LYS A 102 16.62 15.64 6.06
C LYS A 102 17.91 16.13 5.41
N GLN A 103 18.99 15.35 5.46
CA GLN A 103 20.31 15.76 5.00
C GLN A 103 20.55 15.48 3.52
N PHE A 104 19.96 14.42 2.98
CA PHE A 104 20.20 13.92 1.61
C PHE A 104 18.89 13.60 0.87
N PRO A 105 17.94 14.54 0.76
CA PRO A 105 16.55 14.26 0.32
C PRO A 105 16.43 13.80 -1.15
N LYS A 106 17.46 14.03 -1.96
CA LYS A 106 17.46 13.71 -3.40
C LYS A 106 18.61 12.77 -3.80
N ASP A 107 19.36 12.27 -2.82
CA ASP A 107 20.46 11.33 -3.09
C ASP A 107 19.87 9.95 -3.47
N PRO A 108 20.19 9.40 -4.65
CA PRO A 108 19.58 8.16 -5.11
C PRO A 108 19.94 6.94 -4.26
N ASP A 109 21.16 6.87 -3.70
CA ASP A 109 21.58 5.76 -2.83
C ASP A 109 20.80 5.79 -1.51
N VAL A 110 20.59 7.00 -0.97
CA VAL A 110 19.79 7.20 0.24
C VAL A 110 18.32 6.82 -0.01
N LEU A 111 17.74 7.29 -1.12
CA LEU A 111 16.37 6.94 -1.48
C LEU A 111 16.20 5.42 -1.66
N PHE A 112 17.17 4.77 -2.30
CA PHE A 112 17.17 3.32 -2.47
C PHE A 112 17.18 2.58 -1.11
N VAL A 113 18.05 2.98 -0.19
CA VAL A 113 18.13 2.38 1.15
C VAL A 113 16.84 2.60 1.94
N ILE A 114 16.25 3.79 1.86
CA ILE A 114 14.99 4.11 2.55
C ILE A 114 13.83 3.27 2.01
N VAL A 115 13.72 3.09 0.69
CA VAL A 115 12.70 2.21 0.08
C VAL A 115 12.81 0.79 0.62
N HIS A 116 14.02 0.22 0.64
CA HIS A 116 14.23 -1.12 1.16
C HIS A 116 13.96 -1.22 2.66
N ALA A 117 14.33 -0.20 3.43
CA ALA A 117 14.05 -0.17 4.87
C ALA A 117 12.55 -0.16 5.17
N TYR A 118 11.75 0.66 4.47
CA TYR A 118 10.29 0.65 4.63
C TYR A 118 9.66 -0.65 4.17
N SER A 119 10.17 -1.28 3.10
CA SER A 119 9.70 -2.59 2.66
C SER A 119 9.94 -3.67 3.73
N ASP A 120 11.13 -3.70 4.35
CA ASP A 120 11.46 -4.64 5.42
C ASP A 120 10.58 -4.39 6.67
N LEU A 121 10.46 -3.14 7.11
CA LEU A 121 9.60 -2.77 8.23
C LEU A 121 8.12 -3.13 7.98
N SER A 122 7.62 -2.91 6.75
CA SER A 122 6.27 -3.30 6.35
C SER A 122 6.08 -4.81 6.45
N THR A 123 7.02 -5.59 5.92
CA THR A 123 6.99 -7.05 5.95
C THR A 123 6.99 -7.58 7.39
N ARG A 124 7.85 -7.06 8.25
CA ARG A 124 7.89 -7.45 9.67
C ARG A 124 6.60 -7.08 10.41
N THR A 125 6.06 -5.89 10.12
CA THR A 125 4.79 -5.46 10.73
C THR A 125 3.63 -6.35 10.30
N ALA A 126 3.60 -6.77 9.03
CA ALA A 126 2.64 -7.75 8.52
C ALA A 126 2.76 -9.11 9.23
N GLN A 127 4.00 -9.58 9.43
CA GLN A 127 4.27 -10.81 10.20
C GLN A 127 3.82 -10.71 11.66
N ASP A 128 4.07 -9.55 12.30
CA ASP A 128 3.59 -9.30 13.66
C ASP A 128 2.07 -9.33 13.74
N LEU A 129 1.37 -8.67 12.80
CA LEU A 129 -0.09 -8.72 12.72
C LEU A 129 -0.60 -10.14 12.58
N GLY A 130 0.02 -10.94 11.70
CA GLY A 130 -0.34 -12.35 11.50
C GLY A 130 -0.07 -13.23 12.74
N ARG A 131 0.91 -12.88 13.57
CA ARG A 131 1.23 -13.61 14.79
C ARG A 131 0.35 -13.20 15.96
N GLU A 132 0.18 -11.89 16.18
CA GLU A 132 -0.51 -11.35 17.35
C GLU A 132 -2.04 -11.36 17.21
N ALA A 133 -2.55 -11.18 16.00
CA ALA A 133 -3.98 -11.08 15.73
C ALA A 133 -4.40 -11.76 14.42
N PRO A 134 -4.11 -13.08 14.23
CA PRO A 134 -4.29 -13.78 12.96
C PRO A 134 -5.74 -13.81 12.47
N GLN A 135 -6.68 -13.69 13.40
CA GLN A 135 -8.11 -13.71 13.11
C GLN A 135 -8.73 -12.29 13.07
N SER A 136 -7.94 -11.22 13.07
CA SER A 136 -8.47 -9.87 12.97
C SER A 136 -8.91 -9.54 11.54
N ILE A 137 -9.86 -8.61 11.40
CA ILE A 137 -10.26 -8.07 10.09
C ILE A 137 -9.04 -7.53 9.31
N ALA A 138 -8.12 -6.88 10.03
CA ALA A 138 -6.89 -6.35 9.44
C ALA A 138 -5.97 -7.46 8.88
N ALA A 139 -5.82 -8.58 9.60
CA ALA A 139 -5.02 -9.71 9.14
C ALA A 139 -5.64 -10.39 7.91
N HIS A 140 -6.94 -10.67 7.94
CA HIS A 140 -7.66 -11.22 6.79
C HIS A 140 -7.56 -10.30 5.57
N LYS A 141 -7.75 -8.99 5.75
CA LYS A 141 -7.62 -8.01 4.66
C LYS A 141 -6.22 -8.01 4.05
N LEU A 142 -5.18 -7.97 4.88
CA LEU A 142 -3.78 -7.99 4.42
C LEU A 142 -3.44 -9.30 3.68
N ASN A 143 -3.94 -10.44 4.21
CA ASN A 143 -3.76 -11.74 3.55
C ASN A 143 -4.45 -11.77 2.19
N ALA A 144 -5.70 -11.28 2.10
CA ALA A 144 -6.42 -11.20 0.83
C ALA A 144 -5.66 -10.39 -0.21
N GLU A 145 -5.20 -9.18 0.14
CA GLU A 145 -4.42 -8.30 -0.73
C GLU A 145 -3.11 -8.98 -1.20
N ALA A 146 -2.41 -9.67 -0.30
CA ALA A 146 -1.20 -10.42 -0.65
C ALA A 146 -1.48 -11.61 -1.58
N LEU A 147 -2.61 -12.29 -1.40
CA LEU A 147 -3.04 -13.40 -2.25
C LEU A 147 -3.46 -12.92 -3.64
N GLU A 148 -4.15 -11.77 -3.74
CA GLU A 148 -4.47 -11.11 -5.01
C GLU A 148 -3.20 -10.82 -5.82
N MET A 149 -2.19 -10.21 -5.19
CA MET A 149 -0.91 -9.92 -5.85
C MET A 149 -0.18 -11.18 -6.37
N GLN A 150 -0.46 -12.34 -5.75
CA GLN A 150 0.07 -13.63 -6.20
C GLN A 150 -0.81 -14.33 -7.25
N GLY A 151 -1.94 -13.72 -7.65
CA GLY A 151 -2.92 -14.34 -8.54
C GLY A 151 -3.69 -15.51 -7.92
N LYS A 152 -3.71 -15.61 -6.59
CA LYS A 152 -4.42 -16.66 -5.84
C LYS A 152 -5.84 -16.22 -5.49
N TRP A 153 -6.71 -16.23 -6.49
CA TRP A 153 -8.02 -15.60 -6.43
C TRP A 153 -8.98 -16.26 -5.43
N GLU A 154 -9.10 -17.59 -5.44
CA GLU A 154 -9.97 -18.31 -4.51
C GLU A 154 -9.54 -18.17 -3.04
N PRO A 155 -8.24 -18.33 -2.70
CA PRO A 155 -7.79 -18.03 -1.34
C PRO A 155 -8.05 -16.57 -0.91
N ALA A 156 -7.87 -15.59 -1.80
CA ALA A 156 -8.17 -14.20 -1.50
C ALA A 156 -9.66 -13.97 -1.23
N GLN A 157 -10.54 -14.60 -2.01
CA GLN A 157 -11.98 -14.57 -1.80
C GLN A 157 -12.36 -15.10 -0.41
N HIS A 158 -11.81 -16.23 0.00
CA HIS A 158 -12.08 -16.81 1.32
C HIS A 158 -11.68 -15.88 2.47
N GLU A 159 -10.58 -15.13 2.30
CA GLU A 159 -10.17 -14.14 3.30
C GLU A 159 -11.18 -12.99 3.41
N TYR A 160 -11.69 -12.46 2.29
CA TYR A 160 -12.74 -11.43 2.32
C TYR A 160 -14.07 -11.98 2.90
N GLU A 161 -14.45 -13.18 2.53
CA GLU A 161 -15.64 -13.85 3.08
C GLU A 161 -15.53 -14.07 4.59
N ALA A 162 -14.33 -14.40 5.11
CA ALA A 162 -14.09 -14.50 6.54
C ALA A 162 -14.31 -13.17 7.28
N ILE A 163 -13.98 -12.03 6.66
CA ILE A 163 -14.30 -10.71 7.21
C ILE A 163 -15.82 -10.51 7.26
N ILE A 164 -16.51 -10.79 6.16
CA ILE A 164 -17.98 -10.63 6.06
C ILE A 164 -18.71 -11.51 7.08
N GLN A 165 -18.20 -12.73 7.33
CA GLN A 165 -18.76 -13.62 8.37
C GLN A 165 -18.60 -13.06 9.78
N LYS A 166 -17.53 -12.33 10.05
CA LYS A 166 -17.29 -11.69 11.35
C LYS A 166 -18.14 -10.43 11.55
N ASP A 167 -18.18 -9.60 10.55
CA ASP A 167 -18.94 -8.36 10.53
C ASP A 167 -19.42 -8.08 9.09
N PRO A 168 -20.69 -8.35 8.79
CA PRO A 168 -21.24 -8.14 7.46
C PRO A 168 -21.36 -6.66 7.06
N ASN A 169 -21.16 -5.71 7.99
CA ASN A 169 -21.30 -4.28 7.74
C ASN A 169 -19.93 -3.55 7.64
N VAL A 170 -18.85 -4.29 7.52
CA VAL A 170 -17.51 -3.67 7.32
C VAL A 170 -17.47 -2.97 5.97
N ARG A 171 -17.34 -1.63 6.00
CA ARG A 171 -17.26 -0.80 4.80
C ARG A 171 -16.06 -1.18 3.94
N GLY A 172 -16.26 -1.22 2.64
CA GLY A 172 -15.22 -1.45 1.63
C GLY A 172 -14.92 -2.91 1.36
N ILE A 173 -15.38 -3.86 2.16
CA ILE A 173 -15.07 -5.29 1.95
C ILE A 173 -15.85 -5.87 0.79
N HIS A 174 -17.12 -5.55 0.68
CA HIS A 174 -17.93 -5.93 -0.48
C HIS A 174 -17.40 -5.30 -1.77
N PHE A 175 -16.90 -4.05 -1.70
CA PHE A 175 -16.21 -3.43 -2.83
C PHE A 175 -14.95 -4.20 -3.24
N LEU A 176 -14.11 -4.60 -2.29
CA LEU A 176 -12.89 -5.38 -2.57
C LEU A 176 -13.22 -6.75 -3.16
N LEU A 177 -14.23 -7.43 -2.62
CA LEU A 177 -14.68 -8.73 -3.13
C LEU A 177 -15.28 -8.61 -4.55
N GLY A 178 -16.10 -7.58 -4.81
CA GLY A 178 -16.61 -7.31 -6.15
C GLY A 178 -15.50 -7.02 -7.17
N ARG A 179 -14.51 -6.21 -6.78
CA ARG A 179 -13.32 -5.96 -7.58
C ARG A 179 -12.53 -7.25 -7.86
N LEU A 180 -12.37 -8.10 -6.86
CA LEU A 180 -11.70 -9.40 -7.00
C LEU A 180 -12.34 -10.25 -8.10
N PHE A 181 -13.68 -10.34 -8.13
CA PHE A 181 -14.39 -11.08 -9.17
C PHE A 181 -14.10 -10.55 -10.58
N LEU A 182 -14.00 -9.22 -10.74
CA LEU A 182 -13.70 -8.60 -12.03
C LEU A 182 -12.23 -8.69 -12.45
N SER A 183 -11.32 -8.88 -11.50
CA SER A 183 -9.86 -8.91 -11.75
C SER A 183 -9.35 -10.27 -12.20
N ARG A 184 -10.16 -11.31 -12.12
CA ARG A 184 -9.76 -12.67 -12.52
C ARG A 184 -9.57 -12.75 -14.03
N PRO A 185 -8.46 -13.33 -14.52
CA PRO A 185 -8.20 -13.44 -15.96
C PRO A 185 -9.23 -14.26 -16.73
N ASP A 186 -9.89 -15.19 -16.04
CA ASP A 186 -10.94 -16.09 -16.55
C ASP A 186 -12.35 -15.61 -16.19
N ALA A 187 -12.49 -14.34 -15.79
CA ALA A 187 -13.75 -13.75 -15.39
C ALA A 187 -14.78 -13.79 -16.53
N GLY A 188 -15.73 -14.71 -16.45
CA GLY A 188 -16.86 -14.83 -17.36
C GLY A 188 -18.04 -13.93 -16.95
N PRO A 189 -19.18 -14.06 -17.66
CA PRO A 189 -20.39 -13.31 -17.35
C PRO A 189 -20.90 -13.49 -15.91
N GLU A 190 -20.71 -14.66 -15.33
CA GLU A 190 -21.09 -14.95 -13.94
C GLU A 190 -20.27 -14.11 -12.95
N ALA A 191 -18.99 -13.87 -13.22
CA ALA A 191 -18.14 -13.05 -12.36
C ALA A 191 -18.62 -11.59 -12.35
N ALA A 192 -19.07 -11.06 -13.49
CA ALA A 192 -19.64 -9.72 -13.56
C ALA A 192 -20.93 -9.60 -12.74
N GLU A 193 -21.77 -10.65 -12.74
CA GLU A 193 -23.00 -10.66 -11.92
C GLU A 193 -22.68 -10.79 -10.42
N HIS A 194 -21.75 -11.64 -10.04
CA HIS A 194 -21.29 -11.72 -8.64
C HIS A 194 -20.71 -10.38 -8.17
N ALA A 195 -19.89 -9.75 -9.00
CA ALA A 195 -19.33 -8.44 -8.70
C ALA A 195 -20.43 -7.38 -8.52
N ARG A 196 -21.43 -7.37 -9.41
CA ARG A 196 -22.60 -6.46 -9.31
C ARG A 196 -23.29 -6.61 -7.95
N GLN A 197 -23.55 -7.83 -7.54
CA GLN A 197 -24.22 -8.10 -6.26
C GLN A 197 -23.38 -7.58 -5.08
N GLU A 198 -22.07 -7.78 -5.12
CA GLU A 198 -21.19 -7.28 -4.07
C GLU A 198 -21.14 -5.75 -4.04
N PHE A 199 -21.08 -5.07 -5.18
CA PHE A 199 -21.14 -3.61 -5.22
C PHE A 199 -22.50 -3.05 -4.75
N LEU A 200 -23.61 -3.74 -5.03
CA LEU A 200 -24.93 -3.36 -4.51
C LEU A 200 -25.00 -3.49 -2.97
N LYS A 201 -24.38 -4.53 -2.40
CA LYS A 201 -24.25 -4.66 -0.94
C LYS A 201 -23.40 -3.51 -0.38
N GLU A 202 -22.28 -3.20 -1.03
CA GLU A 202 -21.41 -2.11 -0.59
C GLU A 202 -22.14 -0.78 -0.52
N ILE A 203 -22.88 -0.38 -1.54
CA ILE A 203 -23.63 0.89 -1.52
C ILE A 203 -24.82 0.87 -0.54
N THR A 204 -25.26 -0.30 -0.10
CA THR A 204 -26.23 -0.42 1.00
C THR A 204 -25.57 -0.12 2.36
N ILE A 205 -24.32 -0.56 2.55
CA ILE A 205 -23.52 -0.34 3.77
C ILE A 205 -22.89 1.05 3.78
N ASP A 206 -22.33 1.45 2.65
CA ASP A 206 -21.72 2.76 2.43
C ASP A 206 -22.26 3.42 1.17
N PRO A 207 -23.39 4.14 1.25
CA PRO A 207 -23.96 4.85 0.12
C PRO A 207 -23.04 5.91 -0.50
N SER A 208 -21.96 6.29 0.19
CA SER A 208 -21.00 7.29 -0.28
C SER A 208 -19.80 6.70 -1.03
N ASN A 209 -19.76 5.39 -1.24
CA ASN A 209 -18.68 4.74 -1.96
C ASN A 209 -18.75 5.04 -3.46
N ALA A 210 -18.09 6.14 -3.86
CA ALA A 210 -18.04 6.59 -5.26
C ALA A 210 -17.48 5.52 -6.21
N GLY A 211 -16.52 4.71 -5.74
CA GLY A 211 -15.95 3.62 -6.53
C GLY A 211 -16.96 2.53 -6.85
N ALA A 212 -17.80 2.15 -5.88
CA ALA A 212 -18.85 1.16 -6.08
C ALA A 212 -19.91 1.65 -7.08
N HIS A 213 -20.36 2.90 -6.94
CA HIS A 213 -21.27 3.52 -7.91
C HIS A 213 -20.64 3.57 -9.30
N TYR A 214 -19.39 3.98 -9.43
CA TYR A 214 -18.71 4.01 -10.73
C TYR A 214 -18.68 2.63 -11.39
N VAL A 215 -18.28 1.58 -10.67
CA VAL A 215 -18.22 0.24 -11.26
C VAL A 215 -19.61 -0.29 -11.61
N LEU A 216 -20.64 -0.02 -10.80
CA LEU A 216 -22.03 -0.34 -11.16
C LEU A 216 -22.47 0.37 -12.44
N GLY A 217 -22.09 1.65 -12.60
CA GLY A 217 -22.31 2.42 -13.83
C GLY A 217 -21.64 1.77 -15.05
N GLU A 218 -20.37 1.36 -14.91
CA GLU A 218 -19.64 0.67 -15.98
C GLU A 218 -20.25 -0.69 -16.35
N LEU A 219 -20.70 -1.47 -15.36
CA LEU A 219 -21.39 -2.72 -15.61
C LEU A 219 -22.72 -2.50 -16.34
N ALA A 220 -23.50 -1.49 -15.94
CA ALA A 220 -24.74 -1.13 -16.62
C ALA A 220 -24.49 -0.63 -18.06
N ARG A 221 -23.44 0.19 -18.27
CA ARG A 221 -23.05 0.68 -19.60
C ARG A 221 -22.64 -0.47 -20.53
N ARG A 222 -21.91 -1.46 -20.02
CA ARG A 222 -21.53 -2.68 -20.76
C ARG A 222 -22.74 -3.52 -21.15
N ASP A 223 -23.79 -3.52 -20.32
CA ASP A 223 -25.07 -4.18 -20.59
C ASP A 223 -25.99 -3.32 -21.47
N GLU A 224 -25.51 -2.20 -22.04
CA GLU A 224 -26.23 -1.23 -22.86
C GLU A 224 -27.40 -0.54 -22.13
N LYS A 225 -27.40 -0.55 -20.79
CA LYS A 225 -28.40 0.09 -19.91
C LYS A 225 -27.97 1.50 -19.54
N CYS A 226 -27.89 2.38 -20.56
CA CYS A 226 -27.31 3.72 -20.38
C CYS A 226 -28.06 4.58 -19.36
N GLU A 227 -29.39 4.46 -19.22
CA GLU A 227 -30.16 5.21 -18.24
C GLU A 227 -29.78 4.81 -16.80
N GLU A 228 -29.62 3.51 -16.54
CA GLU A 228 -29.15 3.00 -15.24
C GLU A 228 -27.71 3.43 -14.98
N ALA A 229 -26.85 3.35 -15.99
CA ALA A 229 -25.46 3.77 -15.89
C ALA A 229 -25.31 5.26 -15.50
N ILE A 230 -26.08 6.15 -16.12
CA ILE A 230 -26.09 7.57 -15.82
C ILE A 230 -26.44 7.82 -14.35
N LEU A 231 -27.46 7.13 -13.80
CA LEU A 231 -27.82 7.27 -12.40
C LEU A 231 -26.64 6.91 -11.48
N GLN A 232 -25.95 5.82 -11.79
CA GLN A 232 -24.81 5.38 -10.99
C GLN A 232 -23.58 6.30 -11.13
N PHE A 233 -23.28 6.77 -12.35
CA PHE A 233 -22.21 7.76 -12.56
C PHE A 233 -22.50 9.08 -11.85
N SER A 234 -23.74 9.55 -11.87
CA SER A 234 -24.15 10.78 -11.15
C SER A 234 -23.98 10.65 -9.65
N GLU A 235 -24.29 9.49 -9.04
CA GLU A 235 -23.99 9.26 -7.61
C GLU A 235 -22.48 9.19 -7.36
N ALA A 236 -21.69 8.54 -8.23
CA ALA A 236 -20.23 8.54 -8.13
C ALA A 236 -19.65 9.98 -8.14
N ILE A 237 -20.11 10.81 -9.06
CA ILE A 237 -19.74 12.23 -9.21
C ILE A 237 -20.13 13.04 -7.95
N LYS A 238 -21.32 12.83 -7.44
CA LYS A 238 -21.81 13.51 -6.22
C LYS A 238 -20.90 13.26 -5.02
N PHE A 239 -20.41 12.04 -4.83
CA PHE A 239 -19.53 11.68 -3.72
C PHE A 239 -18.04 11.95 -4.01
N ASN A 240 -17.63 11.94 -5.29
CA ASN A 240 -16.29 12.33 -5.71
C ASN A 240 -16.32 13.25 -6.94
N PRO A 241 -16.42 14.57 -6.75
CA PRO A 241 -16.46 15.54 -7.86
C PRO A 241 -15.20 15.60 -8.73
N SER A 242 -14.13 14.91 -8.35
CA SER A 242 -12.88 14.82 -9.14
C SER A 242 -12.77 13.50 -9.90
N PHE A 243 -13.83 12.71 -9.98
CA PHE A 243 -13.82 11.40 -10.63
C PHE A 243 -14.02 11.56 -12.13
N ALA A 244 -12.95 11.83 -12.87
CA ALA A 244 -12.98 12.12 -14.30
C ALA A 244 -13.61 10.99 -15.12
N GLU A 245 -13.35 9.74 -14.77
CA GLU A 245 -13.86 8.56 -15.47
C GLU A 245 -15.40 8.44 -15.34
N ALA A 246 -15.96 8.86 -14.20
CA ALA A 246 -17.41 8.87 -14.03
C ALA A 246 -18.09 9.91 -14.92
N TYR A 247 -17.50 11.10 -15.06
CA TYR A 247 -17.98 12.11 -16.02
C TYR A 247 -17.87 11.65 -17.47
N LEU A 248 -16.80 10.95 -17.83
CA LEU A 248 -16.65 10.37 -19.17
C LEU A 248 -17.70 9.28 -19.41
N GLY A 249 -17.91 8.38 -18.43
CA GLY A 249 -18.92 7.33 -18.52
C GLY A 249 -20.34 7.87 -18.70
N GLU A 250 -20.71 8.92 -17.93
CA GLU A 250 -21.97 9.62 -18.06
C GLU A 250 -22.11 10.24 -19.46
N GLY A 251 -21.07 10.94 -19.93
CA GLY A 251 -21.04 11.55 -21.24
C GLY A 251 -21.15 10.52 -22.38
N LEU A 252 -20.47 9.39 -22.29
CA LEU A 252 -20.57 8.28 -23.26
C LEU A 252 -22.00 7.74 -23.32
N CYS A 253 -22.63 7.51 -22.19
CA CYS A 253 -24.01 7.05 -22.13
C CYS A 253 -24.99 8.07 -22.73
N LEU A 254 -24.82 9.36 -22.44
CA LEU A 254 -25.64 10.42 -23.04
C LEU A 254 -25.48 10.51 -24.56
N VAL A 255 -24.25 10.34 -25.08
CA VAL A 255 -24.00 10.27 -26.53
C VAL A 255 -24.69 9.04 -27.16
N ASN A 256 -24.63 7.89 -26.53
CA ASN A 256 -25.30 6.66 -26.98
C ASN A 256 -26.81 6.82 -27.02
N LEU A 257 -27.38 7.53 -26.06
CA LEU A 257 -28.81 7.88 -26.02
C LEU A 257 -29.17 9.04 -26.98
N LYS A 258 -28.22 9.56 -27.76
CA LYS A 258 -28.36 10.71 -28.66
C LYS A 258 -28.72 12.02 -27.95
N LYS A 259 -28.48 12.13 -26.66
CA LYS A 259 -28.66 13.31 -25.81
C LYS A 259 -27.42 14.19 -25.86
N TYR A 260 -27.08 14.63 -27.07
CA TYR A 260 -25.79 15.26 -27.37
C TYR A 260 -25.55 16.55 -26.55
N GLU A 261 -26.57 17.42 -26.47
CA GLU A 261 -26.47 18.67 -25.66
C GLU A 261 -26.23 18.38 -24.18
N GLU A 262 -26.92 17.35 -23.63
CA GLU A 262 -26.77 16.95 -22.26
C GLU A 262 -25.38 16.34 -21.97
N ALA A 263 -24.74 15.75 -22.98
CA ALA A 263 -23.41 15.13 -22.86
C ALA A 263 -22.27 16.17 -22.73
N VAL A 264 -22.44 17.38 -23.26
CA VAL A 264 -21.37 18.39 -23.31
C VAL A 264 -20.91 18.82 -21.90
N PRO A 265 -21.75 19.15 -20.91
CA PRO A 265 -21.30 19.57 -19.59
C PRO A 265 -20.44 18.54 -18.85
N PRO A 266 -20.86 17.26 -18.70
CA PRO A 266 -20.02 16.26 -18.03
C PRO A 266 -18.71 16.03 -18.79
N LEU A 267 -18.70 15.97 -20.13
CA LEU A 267 -17.50 15.79 -20.93
C LEU A 267 -16.53 16.97 -20.81
N ARG A 268 -17.01 18.20 -20.71
CA ARG A 268 -16.16 19.38 -20.39
C ARG A 268 -15.51 19.26 -19.02
N THR A 269 -16.22 18.67 -18.05
CA THR A 269 -15.64 18.44 -16.73
C THR A 269 -14.57 17.36 -16.80
N ALA A 270 -14.82 16.26 -17.50
CA ALA A 270 -13.83 15.20 -17.74
C ALA A 270 -12.56 15.75 -18.43
N GLU A 271 -12.73 16.59 -19.47
CA GLU A 271 -11.63 17.27 -20.16
C GLU A 271 -10.77 18.09 -19.21
N ARG A 272 -11.39 18.91 -18.37
CA ARG A 272 -10.68 19.74 -17.39
C ARG A 272 -9.92 18.90 -16.36
N LEU A 273 -10.45 17.77 -15.95
CA LEU A 273 -9.83 16.86 -14.98
C LEU A 273 -8.72 16.02 -15.60
N THR A 274 -8.87 15.61 -16.85
CA THR A 274 -7.93 14.75 -17.59
C THR A 274 -7.68 15.26 -19.01
N PRO A 275 -6.97 16.41 -19.16
CA PRO A 275 -6.78 17.05 -20.48
C PRO A 275 -5.90 16.26 -21.45
N GLY A 276 -5.21 15.22 -20.98
CA GLY A 276 -4.41 14.32 -21.81
C GLY A 276 -5.13 13.03 -22.22
N ASN A 277 -6.43 12.88 -21.89
CA ASN A 277 -7.17 11.67 -22.25
C ASN A 277 -7.81 11.80 -23.66
N PRO A 278 -7.32 11.05 -24.67
CA PRO A 278 -7.82 11.16 -26.03
C PRO A 278 -9.31 10.75 -26.19
N GLU A 279 -9.81 9.83 -25.34
CA GLU A 279 -11.20 9.39 -25.40
C GLU A 279 -12.16 10.49 -24.99
N VAL A 280 -11.79 11.32 -24.01
CA VAL A 280 -12.58 12.47 -23.58
C VAL A 280 -12.73 13.46 -24.74
N HIS A 281 -11.63 13.82 -25.40
CA HIS A 281 -11.67 14.75 -26.54
C HIS A 281 -12.48 14.19 -27.73
N HIS A 282 -12.34 12.90 -28.03
CA HIS A 282 -13.12 12.26 -29.10
C HIS A 282 -14.63 12.28 -28.80
N THR A 283 -14.99 11.93 -27.54
CA THR A 283 -16.40 11.86 -27.16
C THR A 283 -17.02 13.25 -27.08
N LEU A 284 -16.29 14.24 -26.54
CA LEU A 284 -16.72 15.64 -26.50
C LEU A 284 -16.90 16.21 -27.94
N ALA A 285 -15.92 15.96 -28.80
CA ALA A 285 -16.02 16.38 -30.19
C ALA A 285 -17.27 15.79 -30.89
N THR A 286 -17.55 14.52 -30.63
CA THR A 286 -18.73 13.84 -31.15
C THR A 286 -20.04 14.49 -30.67
N ALA A 287 -20.12 14.76 -29.35
CA ALA A 287 -21.27 15.43 -28.73
C ALA A 287 -21.47 16.83 -29.35
N LEU A 288 -20.40 17.65 -29.40
CA LEU A 288 -20.40 18.99 -29.98
C LEU A 288 -20.80 18.99 -31.46
N GLN A 289 -20.25 18.06 -32.25
CA GLN A 289 -20.59 17.96 -33.67
C GLN A 289 -22.07 17.64 -33.90
N ARG A 290 -22.62 16.73 -33.08
CA ARG A 290 -24.00 16.27 -33.18
C ARG A 290 -25.00 17.29 -32.61
N SER A 291 -24.56 18.15 -31.69
CA SER A 291 -25.36 19.27 -31.16
C SER A 291 -25.21 20.56 -31.98
N GLY A 292 -24.44 20.55 -33.07
CA GLY A 292 -24.33 21.67 -34.01
C GLY A 292 -23.16 22.63 -33.76
N HIS A 293 -22.35 22.41 -32.73
CA HIS A 293 -21.18 23.23 -32.36
C HIS A 293 -19.92 22.82 -33.14
N LYS A 294 -19.98 22.95 -34.47
CA LYS A 294 -19.00 22.39 -35.41
C LYS A 294 -17.57 22.92 -35.20
N GLU A 295 -17.41 24.20 -34.91
CA GLU A 295 -16.09 24.83 -34.72
C GLU A 295 -15.39 24.32 -33.46
N GLU A 296 -16.14 24.14 -32.38
CA GLU A 296 -15.61 23.56 -31.14
C GLU A 296 -15.28 22.07 -31.33
N ALA A 297 -16.15 21.34 -32.02
CA ALA A 297 -15.91 19.94 -32.33
C ALA A 297 -14.61 19.72 -33.12
N GLU A 298 -14.30 20.57 -34.11
CA GLU A 298 -13.06 20.46 -34.88
C GLU A 298 -11.81 20.70 -34.03
N LYS A 299 -11.89 21.63 -33.09
CA LYS A 299 -10.80 21.84 -32.12
C LYS A 299 -10.56 20.58 -31.28
N GLU A 300 -11.59 19.99 -30.72
CA GLU A 300 -11.48 18.78 -29.92
C GLU A 300 -10.96 17.58 -30.74
N PHE A 301 -11.43 17.40 -31.98
CA PHE A 301 -10.88 16.39 -32.90
C PHE A 301 -9.40 16.64 -33.21
N SER A 302 -8.98 17.90 -33.33
CA SER A 302 -7.57 18.24 -33.53
C SER A 302 -6.70 17.84 -32.34
N ILE A 303 -7.17 18.10 -31.10
CA ILE A 303 -6.49 17.70 -29.88
C ILE A 303 -6.42 16.17 -29.81
N HIS A 304 -7.54 15.47 -30.02
CA HIS A 304 -7.57 14.01 -30.07
C HIS A 304 -6.51 13.45 -31.03
N ARG A 305 -6.45 13.98 -32.29
CA ARG A 305 -5.44 13.55 -33.27
C ARG A 305 -4.01 13.78 -32.77
N SER A 306 -3.73 14.90 -32.15
CA SER A 306 -2.38 15.22 -31.62
C SER A 306 -1.97 14.26 -30.50
N LEU A 307 -2.89 13.93 -29.58
CA LEU A 307 -2.64 13.00 -28.47
C LEU A 307 -2.40 11.56 -28.96
N THR A 308 -3.16 11.12 -29.98
CA THR A 308 -3.01 9.77 -30.52
C THR A 308 -1.80 9.63 -31.44
N SER A 309 -1.41 10.68 -32.20
CA SER A 309 -0.20 10.66 -33.04
C SER A 309 1.08 10.73 -32.23
N GLY A 310 1.10 11.41 -31.08
CA GLY A 310 2.25 11.46 -30.17
C GLY A 310 2.55 10.13 -29.45
N GLN A 311 1.54 9.27 -29.26
CA GLN A 311 1.72 7.93 -28.67
C GLN A 311 2.33 6.90 -29.64
N GLY A 312 2.31 7.18 -30.94
CA GLY A 312 2.90 6.31 -31.97
C GLY A 312 4.41 6.45 -32.18
N SER A 313 5.07 7.41 -31.54
CA SER A 313 6.50 7.70 -31.73
C SER A 313 7.44 7.17 -30.64
N GLU A 314 6.91 6.56 -29.57
CA GLU A 314 7.70 5.93 -28.51
C GLU A 314 7.51 4.40 -28.47
N SER A 315 7.83 3.70 -29.57
CA SER A 315 8.19 2.28 -29.50
C SER A 315 9.70 2.21 -29.38
N PRO A 316 10.28 1.70 -28.27
CA PRO A 316 11.73 1.52 -28.18
C PRO A 316 12.16 0.43 -29.16
N GLN A 317 13.20 0.74 -29.93
CA GLN A 317 14.02 -0.23 -30.69
C GLN A 317 14.85 -1.08 -29.74
#